data_36fa2451edd7526fc1ca3f6eff446696
#
_entry.id   36fa2451edd7526fc1ca3f6eff446696
#
_cell.length_a   1.000
_cell.length_b   1.000
_cell.length_c   1.000
_cell.angle_alpha   90.00
_cell.angle_beta   90.00
_cell.angle_gamma   90.00
#
_symmetry.space_group_name_H-M   'P 1'
#
loop_
_entity.id
_entity.type
_entity.pdbx_description
1 polymer ?
#
loop_
_entity_poly.entity_id
_entity_poly.type
_entity_poly.pdbx_seq_one_letter_code
_entity_poly.pdbx_strand_id
1 'polypeptide(L)'
;FYMSNMSPQVPSFNRGIWKKLESLVREWANYEGVLYIVTGPIFTTENSFIGKNKVSIPQYFYKVILDYVDPEMKGIGFILPNNKSKQPLQSFSVSIDSVESITGIDFFFRLPDDLEKEIESNYSFKKWGLSKVGLNKIEYEITSTNKTKLNYAKVNINSATRAELMTLPGIGEKLSMRIIEHRKNYGNFRSIEEMQNIKGIGSKTIKRLKDKCTY
;
A
#
# COMPACT_ATOMS: atom_id res chain seq x y z
N PHE A 1 -21.39 -8.30 17.25
CA PHE A 1 -20.54 -9.17 16.41
C PHE A 1 -21.37 -10.36 15.94
N TYR A 2 -21.52 -10.52 14.63
CA TYR A 2 -22.15 -11.72 14.07
C TYR A 2 -21.08 -12.80 13.90
N MET A 3 -21.33 -14.00 14.44
CA MET A 3 -20.43 -15.15 14.35
C MET A 3 -20.19 -15.60 12.89
N SER A 4 -21.09 -15.27 11.97
CA SER A 4 -20.96 -15.51 10.54
C SER A 4 -19.76 -14.83 9.87
N ASN A 5 -19.21 -13.79 10.51
CA ASN A 5 -18.01 -13.06 10.02
C ASN A 5 -16.71 -13.55 10.69
N MET A 6 -16.71 -14.75 11.28
CA MET A 6 -15.55 -15.34 11.95
C MET A 6 -15.15 -16.63 11.26
N SER A 7 -13.93 -16.67 10.74
CA SER A 7 -13.33 -17.85 10.14
C SER A 7 -12.13 -18.34 10.94
N PRO A 8 -12.01 -19.65 11.20
CA PRO A 8 -10.89 -20.19 11.96
C PRO A 8 -9.55 -19.96 11.27
N GLN A 9 -8.62 -19.37 11.98
CA GLN A 9 -7.24 -19.17 11.52
C GLN A 9 -6.26 -19.95 12.41
N VAL A 10 -5.28 -20.59 11.79
CA VAL A 10 -4.19 -21.23 12.54
C VAL A 10 -3.41 -20.15 13.30
N PRO A 11 -3.14 -20.31 14.62
CA PRO A 11 -2.46 -19.27 15.41
C PRO A 11 -1.11 -18.82 14.83
N SER A 12 -0.34 -19.73 14.24
CA SER A 12 0.94 -19.41 13.60
C SER A 12 0.81 -18.64 12.29
N PHE A 13 -0.31 -18.78 11.58
CA PHE A 13 -0.67 -17.97 10.44
C PHE A 13 -1.11 -16.58 10.88
N ASN A 14 -2.12 -16.50 11.75
CA ASN A 14 -2.72 -15.25 12.20
C ASN A 14 -1.68 -14.31 12.82
N ARG A 15 -0.91 -14.82 13.80
CA ARG A 15 0.15 -14.04 14.48
C ARG A 15 1.44 -13.91 13.68
N GLY A 16 1.57 -14.65 12.58
CA GLY A 16 2.73 -14.72 11.70
C GLY A 16 2.59 -13.89 10.42
N ILE A 17 2.50 -14.59 9.29
CA ILE A 17 2.50 -13.98 7.95
C ILE A 17 1.29 -13.08 7.71
N TRP A 18 0.11 -13.45 8.25
CA TRP A 18 -1.11 -12.66 8.12
C TRP A 18 -0.99 -11.30 8.81
N LYS A 19 -0.50 -11.29 10.05
CA LYS A 19 -0.21 -10.04 10.77
C LYS A 19 0.79 -9.16 10.04
N LYS A 20 1.80 -9.76 9.38
CA LYS A 20 2.76 -9.00 8.55
C LYS A 20 2.07 -8.34 7.36
N LEU A 21 1.17 -9.06 6.67
CA LEU A 21 0.39 -8.49 5.58
C LEU A 21 -0.50 -7.35 6.06
N GLU A 22 -1.19 -7.52 7.19
CA GLU A 22 -2.02 -6.46 7.76
C GLU A 22 -1.22 -5.21 8.16
N SER A 23 0.00 -5.41 8.66
CA SER A 23 0.90 -4.29 8.99
C SER A 23 1.35 -3.57 7.73
N LEU A 24 1.72 -4.30 6.68
CA LEU A 24 2.10 -3.75 5.39
C LEU A 24 0.95 -2.95 4.75
N VAL A 25 -0.26 -3.49 4.77
CA VAL A 25 -1.44 -2.80 4.23
C VAL A 25 -1.75 -1.51 5.01
N ARG A 26 -1.56 -1.50 6.34
CA ARG A 26 -1.67 -0.26 7.13
C ARG A 26 -0.61 0.77 6.74
N GLU A 27 0.62 0.33 6.46
CA GLU A 27 1.67 1.22 5.96
C GLU A 27 1.29 1.79 4.60
N TRP A 28 0.78 0.97 3.69
CA TRP A 28 0.27 1.43 2.40
C TRP A 28 -0.88 2.41 2.55
N ALA A 29 -1.86 2.14 3.41
CA ALA A 29 -2.97 3.06 3.67
C ALA A 29 -2.50 4.40 4.26
N ASN A 30 -1.47 4.40 5.11
CA ASN A 30 -0.87 5.64 5.62
C ASN A 30 -0.15 6.42 4.53
N TYR A 31 0.35 5.74 3.51
CA TYR A 31 1.09 6.33 2.40
C TYR A 31 0.17 6.82 1.28
N GLU A 32 -0.73 5.96 0.80
CA GLU A 32 -1.65 6.24 -0.31
C GLU A 32 -2.89 7.04 0.15
N GLY A 33 -3.25 6.96 1.41
CA GLY A 33 -4.38 7.68 2.03
C GLY A 33 -5.64 6.83 2.12
N VAL A 34 -6.29 6.52 1.02
CA VAL A 34 -7.53 5.73 1.01
C VAL A 34 -7.31 4.44 0.23
N LEU A 35 -7.51 3.32 0.89
CA LEU A 35 -7.50 2.00 0.25
C LEU A 35 -8.83 1.30 0.44
N TYR A 36 -9.33 0.66 -0.60
CA TYR A 36 -10.44 -0.27 -0.53
C TYR A 36 -9.89 -1.68 -0.33
N ILE A 37 -10.35 -2.36 0.71
CA ILE A 37 -9.79 -3.65 1.12
C ILE A 37 -10.91 -4.65 1.30
N VAL A 38 -10.81 -5.78 0.59
CA VAL A 38 -11.68 -6.94 0.78
C VAL A 38 -10.84 -8.10 1.32
N THR A 39 -11.36 -8.81 2.30
CA THR A 39 -10.68 -9.94 2.94
C THR A 39 -11.67 -11.06 3.18
N GLY A 40 -11.29 -12.29 2.86
CA GLY A 40 -12.13 -13.44 3.11
C GLY A 40 -11.37 -14.77 3.15
N PRO A 41 -12.06 -15.83 3.57
CA PRO A 41 -11.56 -17.19 3.52
C PRO A 41 -11.76 -17.82 2.13
N ILE A 42 -10.91 -18.79 1.79
CA ILE A 42 -11.09 -19.68 0.65
C ILE A 42 -11.23 -21.09 1.18
N PHE A 43 -12.35 -21.72 0.86
CA PHE A 43 -12.62 -23.12 1.17
C PHE A 43 -12.37 -23.97 -0.06
N THR A 44 -11.76 -25.13 0.14
CA THR A 44 -11.54 -26.14 -0.91
C THR A 44 -12.45 -27.35 -0.67
N THR A 45 -12.45 -28.31 -1.57
CA THR A 45 -13.23 -29.54 -1.41
C THR A 45 -12.76 -30.42 -0.24
N GLU A 46 -11.48 -30.28 0.16
CA GLU A 46 -10.91 -30.98 1.31
C GLU A 46 -11.05 -30.12 2.56
N ASN A 47 -12.18 -30.18 3.22
CA ASN A 47 -12.45 -29.40 4.41
C ASN A 47 -12.02 -30.13 5.69
N SER A 48 -11.20 -29.50 6.50
CA SER A 48 -11.05 -29.82 7.92
C SER A 48 -12.04 -29.02 8.75
N PHE A 49 -12.41 -29.54 9.92
CA PHE A 49 -13.45 -28.96 10.76
C PHE A 49 -12.95 -28.79 12.19
N ILE A 50 -13.50 -27.80 12.90
CA ILE A 50 -13.23 -27.57 14.30
C ILE A 50 -14.53 -27.57 15.12
N GLY A 51 -14.44 -28.14 16.34
CA GLY A 51 -15.52 -28.14 17.31
C GLY A 51 -16.68 -29.11 17.01
N LYS A 52 -17.61 -29.21 17.94
CA LYS A 52 -18.78 -30.09 17.85
C LYS A 52 -19.71 -29.73 16.69
N ASN A 53 -19.77 -28.45 16.33
CA ASN A 53 -20.62 -27.92 15.25
C ASN A 53 -19.95 -28.02 13.86
N LYS A 54 -18.80 -28.68 13.75
CA LYS A 54 -18.08 -28.91 12.49
C LYS A 54 -17.88 -27.61 11.68
N VAL A 55 -17.38 -26.55 12.32
CA VAL A 55 -17.06 -25.31 11.63
C VAL A 55 -15.89 -25.57 10.66
N SER A 56 -16.09 -25.30 9.38
CA SER A 56 -15.06 -25.50 8.35
C SER A 56 -13.86 -24.60 8.59
N ILE A 57 -12.66 -25.16 8.44
CA ILE A 57 -11.40 -24.42 8.51
C ILE A 57 -10.98 -24.10 7.10
N PRO A 58 -10.86 -22.80 6.72
CA PRO A 58 -10.40 -22.41 5.39
C PRO A 58 -8.96 -22.85 5.17
N GLN A 59 -8.63 -23.33 3.98
CA GLN A 59 -7.28 -23.66 3.59
C GLN A 59 -6.46 -22.42 3.25
N TYR A 60 -7.11 -21.38 2.73
CA TYR A 60 -6.45 -20.13 2.37
C TYR A 60 -7.28 -18.93 2.86
N PHE A 61 -6.62 -17.79 2.91
CA PHE A 61 -7.24 -16.48 3.07
C PHE A 61 -6.78 -15.56 1.95
N TYR A 62 -7.69 -14.77 1.43
CA TYR A 62 -7.37 -13.75 0.46
C TYR A 62 -7.48 -12.34 1.06
N LYS A 63 -6.76 -11.42 0.45
CA LYS A 63 -6.89 -9.99 0.65
C LYS A 63 -6.73 -9.31 -0.69
N VAL A 64 -7.75 -8.55 -1.10
CA VAL A 64 -7.75 -7.72 -2.31
C VAL A 64 -7.67 -6.27 -1.88
N ILE A 65 -6.82 -5.50 -2.53
CA ILE A 65 -6.55 -4.11 -2.18
C ILE A 65 -6.60 -3.29 -3.46
N LEU A 66 -7.39 -2.23 -3.44
CA LEU A 66 -7.51 -1.25 -4.50
C LEU A 66 -7.12 0.13 -3.96
N ASP A 67 -6.22 0.79 -4.64
CA ASP A 67 -5.98 2.23 -4.58
C ASP A 67 -6.69 2.87 -5.79
N TYR A 68 -7.74 3.65 -5.51
CA TYR A 68 -8.54 4.34 -6.52
C TYR A 68 -8.37 5.85 -6.40
N VAL A 69 -7.11 6.28 -6.26
CA VAL A 69 -6.76 7.69 -6.08
C VAL A 69 -5.76 8.10 -7.16
N ASP A 70 -6.09 9.20 -7.89
CA ASP A 70 -5.15 9.82 -8.81
C ASP A 70 -3.82 10.16 -8.14
N PRO A 71 -2.67 10.07 -8.84
CA PRO A 71 -2.54 9.89 -10.30
C PRO A 71 -2.36 8.43 -10.74
N GLU A 72 -2.19 7.46 -9.84
CA GLU A 72 -1.92 6.06 -10.19
C GLU A 72 -2.88 5.13 -9.47
N MET A 73 -3.95 4.75 -10.17
CA MET A 73 -4.85 3.71 -9.70
C MET A 73 -4.18 2.34 -9.86
N LYS A 74 -4.30 1.47 -8.84
CA LYS A 74 -3.66 0.16 -8.85
C LYS A 74 -4.35 -0.83 -7.95
N GLY A 75 -4.30 -2.10 -8.35
CA GLY A 75 -4.83 -3.21 -7.58
C GLY A 75 -3.79 -4.26 -7.26
N ILE A 76 -4.01 -5.03 -6.21
CA ILE A 76 -3.21 -6.20 -5.86
C ILE A 76 -4.02 -7.18 -5.04
N GLY A 77 -3.90 -8.45 -5.35
CA GLY A 77 -4.41 -9.55 -4.57
C GLY A 77 -3.33 -10.27 -3.78
N PHE A 78 -3.74 -10.95 -2.73
CA PHE A 78 -2.92 -11.89 -1.97
C PHE A 78 -3.72 -13.14 -1.68
N ILE A 79 -3.11 -14.32 -1.85
CA ILE A 79 -3.66 -15.60 -1.45
C ILE A 79 -2.62 -16.30 -0.57
N LEU A 80 -2.96 -16.47 0.71
CA LEU A 80 -2.06 -17.06 1.69
C LEU A 80 -2.64 -18.37 2.24
N PRO A 81 -1.85 -19.46 2.29
CA PRO A 81 -2.28 -20.68 2.95
C PRO A 81 -2.45 -20.43 4.47
N ASN A 82 -3.50 -20.99 5.06
CA ASN A 82 -3.81 -20.88 6.48
C ASN A 82 -2.85 -21.73 7.33
N ASN A 83 -1.56 -21.50 7.17
CA ASN A 83 -0.51 -22.20 7.91
C ASN A 83 0.71 -21.28 8.15
N LYS A 84 1.68 -21.79 8.91
CA LYS A 84 2.94 -21.07 9.14
C LYS A 84 3.73 -20.95 7.84
N SER A 85 4.16 -19.73 7.52
CA SER A 85 5.06 -19.46 6.40
C SER A 85 6.24 -18.58 6.80
N LYS A 86 7.39 -18.85 6.20
CA LYS A 86 8.61 -18.02 6.27
C LYS A 86 8.87 -17.29 4.94
N GLN A 87 8.07 -17.54 3.93
CA GLN A 87 8.20 -16.92 2.62
C GLN A 87 7.96 -15.41 2.68
N PRO A 88 8.59 -14.61 1.81
CA PRO A 88 8.30 -13.19 1.72
C PRO A 88 6.86 -12.96 1.23
N LEU A 89 6.22 -11.87 1.67
CA LEU A 89 4.84 -11.55 1.30
C LEU A 89 4.64 -11.43 -0.21
N GLN A 90 5.64 -10.94 -0.92
CA GLN A 90 5.61 -10.83 -2.38
C GLN A 90 5.33 -12.17 -3.08
N SER A 91 5.74 -13.31 -2.49
CA SER A 91 5.49 -14.64 -3.07
C SER A 91 4.02 -15.05 -3.09
N PHE A 92 3.17 -14.32 -2.36
CA PHE A 92 1.73 -14.57 -2.24
C PHE A 92 0.90 -13.53 -2.98
N SER A 93 1.56 -12.55 -3.63
CA SER A 93 0.85 -11.53 -4.42
C SER A 93 0.42 -12.10 -5.76
N VAL A 94 -0.78 -11.74 -6.16
CA VAL A 94 -1.45 -12.16 -7.39
C VAL A 94 -2.26 -10.99 -7.97
N SER A 95 -2.78 -11.13 -9.19
CA SER A 95 -3.77 -10.19 -9.73
C SER A 95 -5.11 -10.34 -9.01
N ILE A 96 -5.97 -9.33 -9.10
CA ILE A 96 -7.34 -9.40 -8.58
C ILE A 96 -8.11 -10.50 -9.31
N ASP A 97 -8.03 -10.56 -10.65
CA ASP A 97 -8.61 -11.62 -11.49
C ASP A 97 -8.28 -13.04 -10.98
N SER A 98 -7.04 -13.23 -10.47
CA SER A 98 -6.64 -14.52 -9.91
C SER A 98 -7.40 -14.86 -8.62
N VAL A 99 -7.74 -13.85 -7.81
CA VAL A 99 -8.56 -14.05 -6.62
C VAL A 99 -10.00 -14.32 -7.02
N GLU A 100 -10.53 -13.59 -8.00
CA GLU A 100 -11.88 -13.75 -8.55
C GLU A 100 -12.10 -15.15 -9.13
N SER A 101 -11.15 -15.63 -9.93
CA SER A 101 -11.22 -16.96 -10.52
C SER A 101 -11.34 -18.09 -9.50
N ILE A 102 -10.78 -17.88 -8.29
CA ILE A 102 -10.81 -18.88 -7.21
C ILE A 102 -12.03 -18.71 -6.32
N THR A 103 -12.46 -17.48 -6.09
CA THR A 103 -13.55 -17.17 -5.14
C THR A 103 -14.91 -17.13 -5.81
N GLY A 104 -14.97 -16.88 -7.13
CA GLY A 104 -16.19 -16.59 -7.86
C GLY A 104 -16.83 -15.24 -7.49
N ILE A 105 -16.07 -14.38 -6.82
CA ILE A 105 -16.52 -13.05 -6.41
C ILE A 105 -15.95 -12.04 -7.41
N ASP A 106 -16.81 -11.21 -7.96
CA ASP A 106 -16.48 -10.07 -8.78
C ASP A 106 -16.20 -8.88 -7.85
N PHE A 107 -14.92 -8.48 -7.73
CA PHE A 107 -14.50 -7.38 -6.89
C PHE A 107 -14.59 -6.07 -7.69
N PHE A 108 -14.97 -5.00 -7.00
CA PHE A 108 -14.98 -3.65 -7.60
C PHE A 108 -15.83 -3.47 -8.87
N PHE A 109 -16.80 -4.32 -9.13
CA PHE A 109 -17.74 -4.34 -10.27
C PHE A 109 -18.42 -2.99 -10.60
N ARG A 110 -18.21 -1.95 -9.80
CA ARG A 110 -18.70 -0.59 -10.04
C ARG A 110 -17.68 0.31 -10.71
N LEU A 111 -16.47 -0.18 -10.94
CA LEU A 111 -15.52 0.55 -11.77
C LEU A 111 -15.97 0.57 -13.22
N PRO A 112 -15.55 1.57 -14.02
CA PRO A 112 -15.71 1.49 -15.47
C PRO A 112 -14.98 0.26 -16.03
N ASP A 113 -15.61 -0.48 -16.94
CA ASP A 113 -15.16 -1.79 -17.45
C ASP A 113 -13.69 -1.80 -17.92
N ASP A 114 -13.27 -0.77 -18.67
CA ASP A 114 -11.90 -0.66 -19.16
C ASP A 114 -10.88 -0.50 -18.03
N LEU A 115 -11.25 0.29 -17.01
CA LEU A 115 -10.40 0.55 -15.85
C LEU A 115 -10.34 -0.64 -14.91
N GLU A 116 -11.49 -1.29 -14.68
CA GLU A 116 -11.62 -2.52 -13.92
C GLU A 116 -10.68 -3.58 -14.48
N LYS A 117 -10.81 -3.88 -15.78
CA LYS A 117 -9.99 -4.83 -16.50
C LYS A 117 -8.49 -4.51 -16.42
N GLU A 118 -8.11 -3.23 -16.53
CA GLU A 118 -6.72 -2.81 -16.42
C GLU A 118 -6.16 -3.05 -15.01
N ILE A 119 -6.91 -2.67 -13.98
CA ILE A 119 -6.49 -2.76 -12.57
C ILE A 119 -6.46 -4.19 -12.09
N GLU A 120 -7.43 -5.02 -12.50
CA GLU A 120 -7.61 -6.38 -11.98
C GLU A 120 -6.70 -7.39 -12.64
N SER A 121 -6.42 -7.24 -13.95
CA SER A 121 -5.52 -8.12 -14.69
C SER A 121 -4.03 -7.86 -14.39
N ASN A 122 -3.68 -6.63 -14.04
CA ASN A 122 -2.29 -6.21 -13.84
C ASN A 122 -2.00 -5.90 -12.38
N TYR A 123 -0.91 -6.45 -11.87
CA TYR A 123 -0.43 -6.08 -10.55
C TYR A 123 1.09 -5.95 -10.53
N SER A 124 1.59 -5.14 -9.62
CA SER A 124 3.02 -5.03 -9.36
C SER A 124 3.26 -4.74 -7.88
N PHE A 125 3.79 -5.71 -7.17
CA PHE A 125 4.16 -5.53 -5.76
C PHE A 125 5.13 -4.35 -5.56
N LYS A 126 5.99 -4.09 -6.54
CA LYS A 126 6.94 -2.95 -6.50
C LYS A 126 6.25 -1.60 -6.50
N LYS A 127 5.11 -1.46 -7.17
CA LYS A 127 4.32 -0.22 -7.18
C LYS A 127 3.73 0.12 -5.80
N TRP A 128 3.57 -0.88 -4.94
CA TRP A 128 3.14 -0.74 -3.54
C TRP A 128 4.33 -0.63 -2.58
N GLY A 129 5.54 -0.85 -3.06
CA GLY A 129 6.75 -1.08 -2.26
C GLY A 129 7.55 0.16 -1.89
N LEU A 130 7.01 1.37 -2.08
CA LEU A 130 7.66 2.61 -1.64
C LEU A 130 7.54 2.88 -0.13
N SER A 131 7.09 1.90 0.65
CA SER A 131 7.16 2.01 2.11
C SER A 131 8.63 2.01 2.57
N LYS A 132 8.96 2.91 3.49
CA LYS A 132 10.31 3.06 4.06
C LYS A 132 10.94 1.75 4.60
N VAL A 133 10.12 0.74 4.90
CA VAL A 133 10.56 -0.57 5.40
C VAL A 133 11.16 -1.43 4.29
N GLY A 134 10.67 -1.33 3.05
CA GLY A 134 11.27 -1.99 1.88
C GLY A 134 12.56 -1.34 1.43
N LEU A 135 12.63 -0.01 1.45
CA LEU A 135 13.81 0.75 1.07
C LEU A 135 14.98 0.54 2.03
N ASN A 136 14.75 0.55 3.35
CA ASN A 136 15.82 0.36 4.32
C ASN A 136 16.46 -1.04 4.24
N LYS A 137 15.74 -2.06 3.79
CA LYS A 137 16.30 -3.42 3.67
C LYS A 137 17.04 -3.62 2.34
N ILE A 138 16.55 -2.99 1.26
CA ILE A 138 17.22 -3.01 -0.05
C ILE A 138 18.45 -2.10 -0.01
N GLU A 139 18.38 -0.92 0.64
CA GLU A 139 19.54 -0.07 0.87
C GLU A 139 20.58 -0.74 1.76
N TYR A 140 20.19 -1.52 2.78
CA TYR A 140 21.14 -2.23 3.63
C TYR A 140 21.90 -3.33 2.90
N GLU A 141 21.28 -4.01 1.93
CA GLU A 141 21.95 -5.02 1.10
C GLU A 141 22.81 -4.39 0.00
N ILE A 142 22.44 -3.21 -0.51
CA ILE A 142 23.22 -2.47 -1.52
C ILE A 142 24.38 -1.68 -0.88
N THR A 143 24.21 -1.14 0.33
CA THR A 143 25.25 -0.33 1.00
C THR A 143 26.36 -1.15 1.63
N SER A 144 26.15 -2.47 1.83
CA SER A 144 27.23 -3.36 2.25
C SER A 144 28.28 -3.63 1.15
N THR A 145 27.96 -3.31 -0.11
CA THR A 145 28.82 -3.55 -1.26
C THR A 145 29.41 -2.30 -1.94
N ASN A 146 28.85 -1.10 -1.69
CA ASN A 146 29.42 0.10 -2.30
C ASN A 146 29.24 1.36 -1.43
N LYS A 147 30.32 1.80 -0.78
CA LYS A 147 30.44 3.15 -0.23
C LYS A 147 30.53 4.19 -1.36
N THR A 148 29.42 4.56 -1.94
CA THR A 148 29.33 5.73 -2.80
C THR A 148 28.25 6.67 -2.29
N LYS A 149 28.62 7.92 -2.03
CA LYS A 149 27.70 9.01 -1.65
C LYS A 149 26.55 9.11 -2.64
N LEU A 150 25.33 8.70 -2.25
CA LEU A 150 24.13 8.99 -3.02
C LEU A 150 23.77 10.47 -2.82
N ASN A 151 23.93 11.25 -3.87
CA ASN A 151 23.27 12.53 -4.01
C ASN A 151 21.77 12.26 -4.20
N TYR A 152 20.97 12.52 -3.19
CA TYR A 152 19.52 12.46 -3.32
C TYR A 152 19.06 13.48 -4.37
N ALA A 153 18.39 13.02 -5.41
CA ALA A 153 17.74 13.91 -6.36
C ALA A 153 16.75 14.80 -5.57
N LYS A 154 16.81 16.11 -5.78
CA LYS A 154 15.90 17.05 -5.12
C LYS A 154 14.47 16.78 -5.58
N VAL A 155 13.53 16.80 -4.64
CA VAL A 155 12.12 16.61 -4.93
C VAL A 155 11.55 17.86 -5.60
N ASN A 156 10.98 17.72 -6.80
CA ASN A 156 10.31 18.86 -7.44
C ASN A 156 8.90 19.02 -6.87
N ILE A 157 8.67 20.09 -6.10
CA ILE A 157 7.39 20.32 -5.41
C ILE A 157 6.19 20.53 -6.33
N ASN A 158 6.43 20.88 -7.61
CA ASN A 158 5.39 21.11 -8.60
C ASN A 158 4.93 19.86 -9.32
N SER A 159 5.81 18.85 -9.44
CA SER A 159 5.50 17.58 -10.12
C SER A 159 5.48 16.38 -9.19
N ALA A 160 6.06 16.50 -7.98
CA ALA A 160 6.17 15.39 -7.05
C ALA A 160 4.80 14.79 -6.69
N THR A 161 4.77 13.47 -6.63
CA THR A 161 3.65 12.72 -6.09
C THR A 161 3.51 12.98 -4.58
N ARG A 162 2.37 12.63 -4.01
CA ARG A 162 2.16 12.71 -2.56
C ARG A 162 3.26 11.96 -1.80
N ALA A 163 3.63 10.83 -2.32
CA ALA A 163 4.66 9.97 -1.79
C ALA A 163 6.03 10.64 -1.72
N GLU A 164 6.46 11.21 -2.82
CA GLU A 164 7.71 11.94 -2.91
C GLU A 164 7.72 13.17 -1.98
N LEU A 165 6.60 13.89 -1.90
CA LEU A 165 6.46 15.00 -0.95
C LEU A 165 6.59 14.54 0.51
N MET A 166 6.08 13.37 0.86
CA MET A 166 6.19 12.81 2.21
C MET A 166 7.61 12.35 2.57
N THR A 167 8.52 12.20 1.59
CA THR A 167 9.95 11.97 1.87
C THR A 167 10.65 13.21 2.43
N LEU A 168 10.06 14.37 2.26
CA LEU A 168 10.61 15.63 2.69
C LEU A 168 10.50 15.82 4.22
N PRO A 169 11.54 16.34 4.88
CA PRO A 169 11.55 16.48 6.33
C PRO A 169 10.49 17.45 6.83
N GLY A 170 9.54 16.94 7.61
CA GLY A 170 8.44 17.71 8.19
C GLY A 170 7.20 17.82 7.29
N ILE A 171 7.19 17.17 6.14
CA ILE A 171 6.02 17.03 5.30
C ILE A 171 5.42 15.65 5.57
N GLY A 172 4.32 15.61 6.29
CA GLY A 172 3.51 14.43 6.51
C GLY A 172 2.29 14.42 5.59
N GLU A 173 1.44 13.44 5.78
CA GLU A 173 0.24 13.19 4.98
C GLU A 173 -0.61 14.45 4.75
N LYS A 174 -0.99 15.14 5.83
CA LYS A 174 -1.85 16.33 5.73
C LYS A 174 -1.19 17.49 4.97
N LEU A 175 0.12 17.60 5.06
CA LEU A 175 0.85 18.69 4.38
C LEU A 175 1.10 18.36 2.92
N SER A 176 1.39 17.12 2.58
CA SER A 176 1.54 16.68 1.19
C SER A 176 0.24 16.89 0.39
N MET A 177 -0.92 16.54 0.97
CA MET A 177 -2.22 16.81 0.36
C MET A 177 -2.45 18.30 0.13
N ARG A 178 -2.16 19.14 1.13
CA ARG A 178 -2.31 20.60 0.99
C ARG A 178 -1.38 21.20 -0.06
N ILE A 179 -0.18 20.66 -0.23
CA ILE A 179 0.75 21.06 -1.30
C ILE A 179 0.14 20.74 -2.67
N ILE A 180 -0.38 19.53 -2.86
CA ILE A 180 -1.02 19.11 -4.11
C ILE A 180 -2.28 19.95 -4.38
N GLU A 181 -3.12 20.17 -3.38
CA GLU A 181 -4.31 21.00 -3.48
C GLU A 181 -3.97 22.46 -3.82
N HIS A 182 -2.94 23.00 -3.17
CA HIS A 182 -2.50 24.37 -3.44
C HIS A 182 -2.04 24.53 -4.90
N ARG A 183 -1.19 23.64 -5.41
CA ARG A 183 -0.73 23.75 -6.81
C ARG A 183 -1.86 23.51 -7.83
N LYS A 184 -2.87 22.72 -7.49
CA LYS A 184 -4.07 22.51 -8.32
C LYS A 184 -4.94 23.76 -8.39
N ASN A 185 -5.10 24.48 -7.27
CA ASN A 185 -6.00 25.62 -7.16
C ASN A 185 -5.35 26.96 -7.52
N TYR A 186 -4.05 27.12 -7.25
CA TYR A 186 -3.31 28.39 -7.38
C TYR A 186 -2.15 28.33 -8.38
N GLY A 187 -1.93 27.15 -9.00
CA GLY A 187 -0.82 26.94 -9.93
C GLY A 187 0.49 26.55 -9.25
N ASN A 188 1.52 26.40 -10.06
CA ASN A 188 2.84 25.96 -9.64
C ASN A 188 3.52 26.98 -8.71
N PHE A 189 4.24 26.47 -7.71
CA PHE A 189 5.09 27.28 -6.85
C PHE A 189 6.26 27.85 -7.68
N ARG A 190 6.52 29.12 -7.52
CA ARG A 190 7.65 29.83 -8.17
C ARG A 190 8.90 29.86 -7.30
N SER A 191 8.72 29.60 -6.02
CA SER A 191 9.81 29.50 -5.03
C SER A 191 9.41 28.55 -3.90
N ILE A 192 10.40 28.06 -3.16
CA ILE A 192 10.15 27.23 -1.97
C ILE A 192 9.47 28.03 -0.86
N GLU A 193 9.70 29.32 -0.81
CA GLU A 193 9.14 30.26 0.16
C GLU A 193 7.62 30.39 0.02
N GLU A 194 7.07 30.25 -1.19
CA GLU A 194 5.62 30.26 -1.45
C GLU A 194 4.87 29.14 -0.72
N MET A 195 5.55 28.05 -0.38
CA MET A 195 4.94 26.99 0.42
C MET A 195 4.51 27.47 1.83
N GLN A 196 4.99 28.61 2.31
CA GLN A 196 4.53 29.21 3.57
C GLN A 196 3.05 29.63 3.53
N ASN A 197 2.49 29.82 2.34
CA ASN A 197 1.06 30.09 2.17
C ASN A 197 0.19 28.87 2.55
N ILE A 198 0.81 27.72 2.71
CA ILE A 198 0.11 26.50 3.12
C ILE A 198 0.05 26.43 4.65
N LYS A 199 -1.16 26.36 5.19
CA LYS A 199 -1.38 26.22 6.64
C LYS A 199 -0.64 24.99 7.20
N GLY A 200 0.33 25.26 8.08
CA GLY A 200 1.17 24.23 8.73
C GLY A 200 2.58 24.11 8.16
N ILE A 201 2.94 24.88 7.12
CA ILE A 201 4.30 25.03 6.63
C ILE A 201 4.85 26.37 7.07
N GLY A 202 5.69 26.37 8.08
CA GLY A 202 6.32 27.58 8.61
C GLY A 202 7.77 27.72 8.17
N SER A 203 8.40 28.84 8.53
CA SER A 203 9.79 29.18 8.20
C SER A 203 10.79 28.11 8.64
N LYS A 204 10.56 27.41 9.75
CA LYS A 204 11.39 26.28 10.20
C LYS A 204 11.32 25.09 9.23
N THR A 205 10.15 24.82 8.67
CA THR A 205 9.97 23.76 7.68
C THR A 205 10.66 24.14 6.37
N ILE A 206 10.45 25.36 5.88
CA ILE A 206 11.12 25.88 4.67
C ILE A 206 12.64 25.75 4.76
N LYS A 207 13.22 26.16 5.90
CA LYS A 207 14.67 26.05 6.12
C LYS A 207 15.20 24.61 5.99
N ARG A 208 14.40 23.61 6.36
CA ARG A 208 14.75 22.18 6.23
C ARG A 208 14.59 21.65 4.81
N LEU A 209 13.73 22.29 4.01
CA LEU A 209 13.40 21.86 2.65
C LEU A 209 14.32 22.48 1.59
N LYS A 210 14.94 23.62 1.88
CA LYS A 210 15.64 24.47 0.90
C LYS A 210 16.69 23.72 0.05
N ASP A 211 17.40 22.76 0.66
CA ASP A 211 18.43 21.97 -0.05
C ASP A 211 17.91 20.64 -0.62
N LYS A 212 16.63 20.33 -0.38
CA LYS A 212 16.02 19.02 -0.71
C LYS A 212 14.94 19.13 -1.77
N CYS A 213 14.57 20.33 -2.18
CA CYS A 213 13.53 20.58 -3.15
C CYS A 213 14.01 21.38 -4.36
N THR A 214 13.27 21.19 -5.47
CA THR A 214 13.22 22.09 -6.64
C THR A 214 11.76 22.50 -6.87
N TYR A 215 11.52 23.48 -7.73
CA TYR A 215 10.20 23.99 -8.10
C TYR A 215 10.16 24.29 -9.59
#